data_eceec89fe99d75442c6e8f66b1264795
#
_entry.id   eceec89fe99d75442c6e8f66b1264795
#
_cell.length_a   1.000
_cell.length_b   1.000
_cell.length_c   1.000
_cell.angle_alpha   90.00
_cell.angle_beta   90.00
_cell.angle_gamma   90.00
#
_symmetry.space_group_name_H-M   'P 1'
#
loop_
_entity.id
_entity.type
_entity.pdbx_description
1 polymer ?
#
loop_
_entity_poly.entity_id
_entity_poly.type
_entity_poly.pdbx_seq_one_letter_code
_entity_poly.pdbx_strand_id
1 'polypeptide(L)' 'MTFGLYRHKKGGIYLALWRVKHSETGDWMVLYVGRAGWFVRPLAMFLDGRFRRLGYMTT' A
#
# COMPACT_ATOMS: atom_id res chain seq x y z
N MET A 1 -6.27 -8.26 -0.65
CA MET A 1 -5.83 -7.01 -0.04
C MET A 1 -6.94 -5.98 -0.10
N THR A 2 -7.09 -5.19 0.93
CA THR A 2 -8.11 -4.15 1.01
C THR A 2 -7.48 -2.78 0.76
N PHE A 3 -8.11 -1.99 -0.11
CA PHE A 3 -7.66 -0.63 -0.39
C PHE A 3 -8.20 0.32 0.67
N GLY A 4 -7.49 1.39 0.94
CA GLY A 4 -7.90 2.38 1.91
C GLY A 4 -6.73 2.98 2.66
N LEU A 5 -7.00 3.50 3.84
CA LEU A 5 -6.00 4.18 4.66
C LEU A 5 -5.21 3.19 5.50
N TYR A 6 -3.90 3.37 5.50
CA TYR A 6 -2.98 2.56 6.29
C TYR A 6 -2.01 3.46 7.04
N ARG A 7 -1.58 2.98 8.19
CA ARG A 7 -0.55 3.64 8.98
C ARG A 7 0.70 2.76 9.01
N HIS A 8 1.83 3.35 8.63
CA HIS A 8 3.12 2.67 8.75
C HIS A 8 3.56 2.64 10.21
N LYS A 9 4.23 1.56 10.62
CA LYS A 9 4.68 1.42 12.02
C LYS A 9 5.62 2.52 12.49
N LYS A 10 6.30 3.18 11.58
CA LYS A 10 7.18 4.32 11.89
C LYS A 10 6.45 5.66 11.87
N GLY A 11 5.12 5.66 11.79
CA GLY A 11 4.31 6.85 11.60
C GLY A 11 3.97 7.00 10.12
N GLY A 12 3.39 8.09 9.73
CA GLY A 12 3.01 8.31 8.34
C GLY A 12 1.73 7.57 7.95
N ILE A 13 0.86 8.27 7.27
CA ILE A 13 -0.41 7.72 6.80
C ILE A 13 -0.35 7.65 5.29
N TYR A 14 -0.81 6.53 4.74
CA TYR A 14 -0.77 6.25 3.32
C TYR A 14 -2.12 5.78 2.83
N LEU A 15 -2.45 6.13 1.60
CA LEU A 15 -3.64 5.65 0.93
C LEU A 15 -3.26 4.60 -0.10
N ALA A 16 -3.65 3.36 0.15
CA ALA A 16 -3.45 2.28 -0.80
C ALA A 16 -4.53 2.38 -1.88
N LEU A 17 -4.11 2.55 -3.12
CA LEU A 17 -5.00 2.83 -4.23
C LEU A 17 -5.35 1.60 -5.02
N TRP A 18 -4.35 0.79 -5.39
CA TRP A 18 -4.60 -0.38 -6.21
C TRP A 18 -3.39 -1.31 -6.18
N ARG A 19 -3.62 -2.54 -6.60
CA ARG A 19 -2.53 -3.48 -6.85
C ARG A 19 -2.13 -3.39 -8.32
N VAL A 20 -0.84 -3.48 -8.58
CA VAL A 20 -0.28 -3.41 -9.92
C VAL A 20 0.77 -4.50 -10.06
N LYS A 21 1.04 -4.93 -11.28
CA LYS A 21 2.08 -5.92 -11.52
C LYS A 21 3.40 -5.27 -11.85
N HIS A 22 4.46 -5.84 -11.29
CA HIS A 22 5.81 -5.47 -11.69
C HIS A 22 6.03 -5.95 -13.13
N SER A 23 6.43 -5.05 -14.01
CA SER A 23 6.52 -5.36 -15.44
C SER A 23 7.56 -6.42 -15.78
N GLU A 24 8.61 -6.54 -14.99
CA GLU A 24 9.70 -7.49 -15.24
C GLU A 24 9.51 -8.83 -14.56
N THR A 25 9.05 -8.80 -13.31
CA THR A 25 8.95 -10.03 -12.51
C THR A 25 7.55 -10.62 -12.49
N GLY A 26 6.53 -9.83 -12.82
CA GLY A 26 5.15 -10.26 -12.72
C GLY A 26 4.59 -10.29 -11.30
N ASP A 27 5.38 -9.85 -10.31
CA ASP A 27 4.94 -9.83 -8.92
C ASP A 27 3.87 -8.77 -8.70
N TRP A 28 2.96 -9.08 -7.79
CA TRP A 28 1.95 -8.10 -7.38
C TRP A 28 2.57 -7.05 -6.46
N MET A 29 2.31 -5.80 -6.79
CA MET A 29 2.76 -4.63 -6.05
C MET A 29 1.55 -3.86 -5.58
N VAL A 30 1.73 -3.05 -4.56
CA VAL A 30 0.69 -2.12 -4.09
C VAL A 30 1.11 -0.70 -4.44
N LEU A 31 0.25 0.00 -5.14
CA LEU A 31 0.42 1.42 -5.40
C LEU A 31 -0.22 2.19 -4.25
N TYR A 32 0.58 3.01 -3.60
CA TYR A 32 0.08 3.82 -2.51
C TYR A 32 0.67 5.22 -2.56
N VAL A 33 -0.06 6.16 -1.98
CA VAL A 33 0.32 7.56 -1.96
C VAL A 33 0.39 8.03 -0.52
N GLY A 34 1.41 8.79 -0.21
CA GLY A 34 1.59 9.42 1.07
C GLY A 34 2.04 10.85 0.90
N ARG A 35 2.40 11.48 2.01
CA ARG A 35 2.82 12.88 2.03
C ARG A 35 4.03 13.12 1.14
N ALA A 36 4.93 12.16 1.06
CA ALA A 36 6.16 12.31 0.29
C ALA A 36 6.02 11.93 -1.20
N GLY A 37 4.86 11.46 -1.61
CA GLY A 37 4.60 11.13 -3.01
C GLY A 37 3.97 9.77 -3.23
N TRP A 38 4.17 9.25 -4.43
CA TRP A 38 3.61 7.99 -4.88
C TRP A 38 4.66 6.89 -4.77
N PHE A 39 4.25 5.74 -4.28
CA PHE A 39 5.15 4.62 -4.06
C PHE A 39 4.52 3.32 -4.50
N VAL A 40 5.35 2.34 -4.80
CA VAL A 40 4.95 0.95 -4.97
C VAL A 40 5.79 0.08 -4.05
N ARG A 41 5.20 -1.00 -3.56
CA ARG A 41 5.88 -1.94 -2.67
C ARG A 41 5.35 -3.34 -2.97
N PRO A 42 6.18 -4.38 -2.90
CA PRO A 42 5.68 -5.74 -3.06
C PRO A 42 4.53 -6.04 -2.11
N LEU A 43 3.49 -6.69 -2.62
CA LEU A 43 2.30 -6.99 -1.84
C LEU A 43 2.64 -7.76 -0.56
N ALA A 44 3.54 -8.73 -0.64
CA ALA A 44 3.96 -9.49 0.52
C ALA A 44 4.56 -8.61 1.61
N MET A 45 5.33 -7.59 1.22
CA MET A 45 5.92 -6.64 2.16
C MET A 45 4.90 -5.66 2.71
N PHE A 46 3.85 -5.41 1.97
CA PHE A 46 2.76 -4.55 2.45
C PHE A 46 1.92 -5.26 3.52
N LEU A 47 1.79 -6.58 3.40
CA LEU A 47 0.98 -7.39 4.31
C LEU A 47 1.76 -7.96 5.50
N ASP A 48 3.03 -7.64 5.63
CA ASP A 48 3.90 -8.25 6.66
C ASP A 48 3.79 -7.62 8.05
N GLY A 49 2.84 -6.72 8.25
CA GLY A 49 2.61 -6.08 9.54
C GLY A 49 3.20 -4.68 9.68
N ARG A 50 3.92 -4.19 8.67
CA ARG A 50 4.47 -2.82 8.69
C ARG A 50 3.40 -1.76 8.54
N PHE A 51 2.30 -2.13 7.90
CA PHE A 51 1.17 -1.24 7.67
C PHE A 51 -0.04 -1.74 8.43
N ARG A 52 -0.69 -0.84 9.13
CA ARG A 52 -1.93 -1.12 9.83
C ARG A 52 -3.06 -0.40 9.13
N ARG A 53 -4.10 -1.16 8.78
CA ARG A 53 -5.26 -0.57 8.13
C ARG A 53 -6.05 0.28 9.11
N LEU A 54 -6.32 1.53 8.73
CA LEU A 54 -7.12 2.45 9.51
C LEU A 54 -8.56 2.49 9.05
N GLY A 55 -8.82 2.19 7.78
CA GLY A 55 -10.16 2.22 7.27
C GLY A 55 -10.20 1.76 5.82
N TYR A 56 -11.42 1.61 5.30
CA TYR A 56 -11.63 1.22 3.92
C TYR A 56 -11.88 2.46 3.08
N MET A 57 -11.46 2.38 1.82
CA MET A 57 -11.83 3.37 0.84
C MET A 57 -13.28 3.10 0.44
N THR A 58 -14.14 4.10 0.60
CA THR A 58 -15.54 4.00 0.20
C THR A 58 -15.74 4.66 -1.15
N THR A 59 -16.62 4.09 -1.93
CA THR A 59 -16.97 4.64 -3.24
C THR A 59 -18.36 5.25 -3.22
#